data_c70050b01f5a336bbbf2f73d9504a6ca
#
_entry.id   c70050b01f5a336bbbf2f73d9504a6ca
#
_cell.length_a   1.000
_cell.length_b   1.000
_cell.length_c   1.000
_cell.angle_alpha   90.00
_cell.angle_beta   90.00
_cell.angle_gamma   90.00
#
_symmetry.space_group_name_H-M   'P 1'
#
loop_
_entity.id
_entity.type
_entity.pdbx_description
1 polymer ?
#
loop_
_entity_poly.entity_id
_entity_poly.type
_entity_poly.pdbx_seq_one_letter_code
_entity_poly.pdbx_strand_id
1 'polypeptide(L)'
;TSGIPKLIKKMADDEVKFKLAVSLHSAIGSVRTGIMPFNEQFPLEELREALAYWYQKTKNRITYEYVVWKGINDQKKDVEALIKFCKFAPSKVNLIEYNPIDDGLFEQADEKALLLYKRKLEEAGITTTIRYSRGKDIDAACGQLANKQ
;
A
#
# COMPACT_ATOMS: atom_id res chain seq x y z
N THR A 1 0.19 -1.61 9.52
CA THR A 1 -0.36 -0.34 10.02
C THR A 1 -0.91 0.51 8.88
N SER A 2 -1.92 1.30 9.18
CA SER A 2 -2.42 2.33 8.25
C SER A 2 -1.50 3.56 8.17
N GLY A 3 -0.55 3.67 9.08
CA GLY A 3 0.47 4.71 9.06
C GLY A 3 0.16 5.93 9.91
N ILE A 4 0.08 5.77 11.23
CA ILE A 4 0.02 6.90 12.15
C ILE A 4 1.44 7.41 12.39
N PRO A 5 1.80 8.62 11.90
CA PRO A 5 3.19 9.10 11.91
C PRO A 5 3.84 9.09 13.31
N LYS A 6 3.12 9.55 14.31
CA LYS A 6 3.60 9.60 15.69
C LYS A 6 3.97 8.21 16.24
N LEU A 7 3.16 7.19 15.92
CA LEU A 7 3.41 5.83 16.36
C LEU A 7 4.61 5.21 15.63
N ILE A 8 4.77 5.50 14.34
CA ILE A 8 5.92 5.04 13.57
C ILE A 8 7.22 5.62 14.15
N LYS A 9 7.25 6.91 14.46
CA LYS A 9 8.40 7.55 15.09
C LYS A 9 8.70 6.97 16.46
N LYS A 10 7.67 6.70 17.27
CA LYS A 10 7.82 6.06 18.57
C LYS A 10 8.42 4.68 18.47
N MET A 11 7.93 3.85 17.54
CA MET A 11 8.50 2.52 17.29
C MET A 11 9.97 2.57 16.86
N ALA A 12 10.33 3.58 16.06
CA ALA A 12 11.72 3.80 15.67
C ALA A 12 12.61 4.15 16.88
N ASP A 13 12.13 4.99 17.77
CA ASP A 13 12.84 5.39 18.99
C ASP A 13 12.95 4.23 19.99
N ASP A 14 11.95 3.37 20.07
CA ASP A 14 11.93 2.18 20.94
C ASP A 14 12.79 1.02 20.40
N GLU A 15 13.46 1.23 19.27
CA GLU A 15 14.35 0.24 18.63
C GLU A 15 13.70 -1.14 18.43
N VAL A 16 12.44 -1.14 18.02
CA VAL A 16 11.70 -2.39 17.77
C VAL A 16 12.38 -3.24 16.69
N LYS A 17 12.35 -4.56 16.86
CA LYS A 17 13.04 -5.51 15.96
C LYS A 17 12.15 -6.14 14.90
N PHE A 18 10.91 -5.70 14.77
CA PHE A 18 10.01 -6.22 13.73
C PHE A 18 10.10 -5.38 12.45
N LYS A 19 9.63 -5.98 11.34
CA LYS A 19 9.53 -5.32 10.05
C LYS A 19 8.29 -4.42 10.01
N LEU A 20 8.43 -3.25 9.36
CA LEU A 20 7.31 -2.33 9.20
C LEU A 20 6.63 -2.57 7.85
N ALA A 21 5.32 -2.83 7.89
CA ALA A 21 4.45 -2.87 6.72
C ALA A 21 3.36 -1.81 6.85
N VAL A 22 3.22 -1.00 5.81
CA VAL A 22 2.26 0.12 5.78
C VAL A 22 1.22 -0.12 4.68
N SER A 23 -0.04 -0.05 5.03
CA SER A 23 -1.14 -0.04 4.07
C SER A 23 -1.20 1.32 3.38
N LEU A 24 -0.63 1.42 2.21
CA LEU A 24 -0.50 2.70 1.48
C LEU A 24 -1.67 2.95 0.53
N HIS A 25 -1.92 2.05 -0.39
CA HIS A 25 -3.02 2.01 -1.38
C HIS A 25 -3.08 3.18 -2.36
N SER A 26 -2.43 4.30 -2.12
CA SER A 26 -2.18 5.37 -3.07
C SER A 26 -1.06 6.28 -2.58
N ALA A 27 -0.27 6.77 -3.51
CA ALA A 27 0.74 7.80 -3.26
C ALA A 27 0.28 9.18 -3.78
N ILE A 28 -1.00 9.30 -4.15
CA ILE A 28 -1.64 10.57 -4.48
C ILE A 28 -2.59 10.92 -3.33
N GLY A 29 -2.36 12.06 -2.67
CA GLY A 29 -3.06 12.43 -1.44
C GLY A 29 -4.58 12.43 -1.58
N SER A 30 -5.12 13.03 -2.64
CA SER A 30 -6.57 13.08 -2.90
C SER A 30 -7.19 11.69 -3.13
N VAL A 31 -6.47 10.82 -3.83
CA VAL A 31 -6.91 9.43 -4.06
C VAL A 31 -6.87 8.65 -2.75
N ARG A 32 -5.81 8.79 -1.99
CA ARG A 32 -5.68 8.11 -0.70
C ARG A 32 -6.76 8.54 0.28
N THR A 33 -7.11 9.82 0.32
CA THR A 33 -8.21 10.33 1.15
C THR A 33 -9.54 9.69 0.76
N GLY A 34 -9.80 9.49 -0.53
CA GLY A 34 -11.01 8.82 -1.00
C GLY A 34 -11.10 7.35 -0.61
N ILE A 35 -9.95 6.66 -0.53
CA ILE A 35 -9.86 5.24 -0.14
C ILE A 35 -9.79 5.11 1.39
N MET A 36 -9.02 5.98 2.01
CA MET A 36 -8.71 5.98 3.45
C MET A 36 -8.93 7.40 4.00
N PRO A 37 -10.15 7.74 4.46
CA PRO A 37 -10.43 9.10 4.98
C PRO A 37 -9.50 9.54 6.10
N PHE A 38 -8.95 8.61 6.82
CA PHE A 38 -7.88 8.78 7.79
C PHE A 38 -6.70 9.64 7.25
N ASN A 39 -6.46 9.65 5.93
CA ASN A 39 -5.40 10.46 5.32
C ASN A 39 -5.62 11.96 5.48
N GLU A 40 -6.83 12.43 5.72
CA GLU A 40 -7.10 13.85 6.02
C GLU A 40 -6.39 14.28 7.32
N GLN A 41 -6.45 13.42 8.32
CA GLN A 41 -5.81 13.66 9.63
C GLN A 41 -4.30 13.43 9.57
N PHE A 42 -3.85 12.49 8.76
CA PHE A 42 -2.45 12.09 8.66
C PHE A 42 -2.02 12.06 7.19
N PRO A 43 -1.72 13.24 6.57
CA PRO A 43 -1.39 13.33 5.14
C PRO A 43 -0.12 12.56 4.77
N LEU A 44 0.02 12.28 3.46
CA LEU A 44 1.16 11.52 2.93
C LEU A 44 2.52 12.13 3.26
N GLU A 45 2.62 13.46 3.31
CA GLU A 45 3.86 14.14 3.66
C GLU A 45 4.32 13.79 5.08
N GLU A 46 3.40 13.80 6.03
CA GLU A 46 3.69 13.43 7.42
C GLU A 46 4.03 11.95 7.54
N LEU A 47 3.34 11.10 6.81
CA LEU A 47 3.65 9.67 6.75
C LEU A 47 5.06 9.45 6.18
N ARG A 48 5.40 10.14 5.09
CA ARG A 48 6.71 10.05 4.47
C ARG A 48 7.83 10.48 5.43
N GLU A 49 7.64 11.58 6.14
CA GLU A 49 8.60 12.03 7.15
C GLU A 49 8.82 11.01 8.26
N ALA A 50 7.74 10.42 8.75
CA ALA A 50 7.81 9.39 9.78
C ALA A 50 8.52 8.13 9.28
N LEU A 51 8.26 7.72 8.03
CA LEU A 51 8.93 6.57 7.41
C LEU A 51 10.41 6.84 7.13
N ALA A 52 10.77 8.06 6.73
CA ALA A 52 12.18 8.46 6.58
C ALA A 52 12.90 8.39 7.93
N TYR A 53 12.27 8.88 8.98
CA TYR A 53 12.78 8.79 10.36
C TYR A 53 12.95 7.34 10.80
N TRP A 54 11.96 6.47 10.54
CA TRP A 54 12.04 5.04 10.79
C TRP A 54 13.27 4.42 10.13
N TYR A 55 13.46 4.69 8.84
CA TYR A 55 14.60 4.15 8.09
C TYR A 55 15.94 4.67 8.63
N GLN A 56 16.00 5.96 8.97
CA GLN A 56 17.21 6.56 9.53
C GLN A 56 17.62 5.88 10.83
N LYS A 57 16.65 5.55 11.68
CA LYS A 57 16.91 4.91 12.98
C LYS A 57 17.16 3.41 12.89
N THR A 58 16.39 2.70 12.10
CA THR A 58 16.40 1.22 12.10
C THR A 58 17.23 0.62 10.97
N LYS A 59 17.43 1.35 9.87
CA LYS A 59 18.02 0.87 8.61
C LYS A 59 17.25 -0.31 7.99
N ASN A 60 16.03 -0.56 8.43
CA ASN A 60 15.17 -1.62 7.92
C ASN A 60 14.36 -1.15 6.73
N ARG A 61 14.29 -1.99 5.71
CA ARG A 61 13.46 -1.76 4.52
C ARG A 61 11.98 -1.64 4.91
N ILE A 62 11.29 -0.70 4.26
CA ILE A 62 9.86 -0.47 4.47
C ILE A 62 9.08 -1.31 3.46
N THR A 63 8.03 -2.01 3.92
CA THR A 63 7.12 -2.75 3.07
C THR A 63 5.82 -1.96 2.92
N TYR A 64 5.37 -1.78 1.68
CA TYR A 64 4.07 -1.18 1.40
C TYR A 64 3.09 -2.26 0.93
N GLU A 65 1.96 -2.35 1.60
CA GLU A 65 0.81 -3.14 1.16
C GLU A 65 -0.05 -2.23 0.27
N TYR A 66 -0.38 -2.69 -0.94
CA TYR A 66 -0.97 -1.83 -1.96
C TYR A 66 -2.02 -2.59 -2.76
N VAL A 67 -3.29 -2.33 -2.48
CA VAL A 67 -4.41 -2.88 -3.25
C VAL A 67 -4.65 -2.03 -4.49
N VAL A 68 -4.87 -2.66 -5.63
CA VAL A 68 -5.19 -1.96 -6.88
C VAL A 68 -6.67 -2.15 -7.20
N TRP A 69 -7.39 -1.03 -7.38
CA TRP A 69 -8.82 -1.01 -7.73
C TRP A 69 -9.05 -0.40 -9.10
N LYS A 70 -9.96 -0.98 -9.85
CA LYS A 70 -10.33 -0.49 -11.17
C LYS A 70 -10.91 0.93 -11.09
N GLY A 71 -10.41 1.82 -11.95
CA GLY A 71 -10.87 3.19 -12.05
C GLY A 71 -10.47 4.13 -10.90
N ILE A 72 -9.74 3.63 -9.91
CA ILE A 72 -9.34 4.41 -8.72
C ILE A 72 -7.83 4.68 -8.72
N ASN A 73 -7.03 3.63 -8.74
CA ASN A 73 -5.56 3.73 -8.69
C ASN A 73 -4.86 2.79 -9.68
N ASP A 74 -5.50 2.48 -10.78
CA ASP A 74 -5.01 1.54 -11.80
C ASP A 74 -4.37 2.21 -13.02
N GLN A 75 -4.11 3.53 -12.95
CA GLN A 75 -3.57 4.30 -14.06
C GLN A 75 -2.05 4.51 -13.95
N LYS A 76 -1.44 4.87 -15.06
CA LYS A 76 0.02 5.16 -15.12
C LYS A 76 0.45 6.23 -14.12
N LYS A 77 -0.35 7.28 -13.94
CA LYS A 77 -0.08 8.34 -12.95
C LYS A 77 0.04 7.82 -11.53
N ASP A 78 -0.74 6.81 -11.19
CA ASP A 78 -0.72 6.18 -9.87
C ASP A 78 0.58 5.40 -9.64
N VAL A 79 1.02 4.68 -10.67
CA VAL A 79 2.31 3.95 -10.65
C VAL A 79 3.47 4.92 -10.49
N GLU A 80 3.49 6.00 -11.27
CA GLU A 80 4.54 7.02 -11.22
C GLU A 80 4.61 7.70 -9.85
N ALA A 81 3.46 8.01 -9.26
CA ALA A 81 3.38 8.59 -7.92
C ALA A 81 3.94 7.64 -6.86
N LEU A 82 3.63 6.35 -6.96
CA LEU A 82 4.16 5.34 -6.04
C LEU A 82 5.68 5.21 -6.15
N ILE A 83 6.22 5.17 -7.37
CA ILE A 83 7.66 5.13 -7.60
C ILE A 83 8.34 6.34 -6.94
N LYS A 84 7.79 7.52 -7.16
CA LYS A 84 8.29 8.76 -6.57
C LYS A 84 8.26 8.73 -5.04
N PHE A 85 7.18 8.22 -4.48
CA PHE A 85 7.02 8.10 -3.02
C PHE A 85 8.06 7.16 -2.41
N CYS A 86 8.42 6.09 -3.10
CA CYS A 86 9.38 5.09 -2.60
C CYS A 86 10.85 5.52 -2.66
N LYS A 87 11.19 6.66 -3.29
CA LYS A 87 12.59 7.01 -3.55
C LYS A 87 13.42 7.38 -2.31
N PHE A 88 12.81 7.74 -1.19
CA PHE A 88 13.54 8.22 -0.02
C PHE A 88 14.21 7.11 0.80
N ALA A 89 13.80 5.85 0.66
CA ALA A 89 14.34 4.72 1.42
C ALA A 89 14.12 3.39 0.66
N PRO A 90 14.96 2.37 0.91
CA PRO A 90 14.74 1.04 0.35
C PRO A 90 13.37 0.50 0.72
N SER A 91 12.63 0.04 -0.28
CA SER A 91 11.23 -0.36 -0.14
C SER A 91 10.95 -1.67 -0.84
N LYS A 92 9.91 -2.34 -0.36
CA LYS A 92 9.27 -3.47 -1.01
C LYS A 92 7.78 -3.14 -1.17
N VAL A 93 7.21 -3.48 -2.32
CA VAL A 93 5.77 -3.32 -2.55
C VAL A 93 5.13 -4.69 -2.72
N ASN A 94 4.13 -4.96 -1.91
CA ASN A 94 3.24 -6.12 -2.09
C ASN A 94 1.96 -5.60 -2.73
N LEU A 95 1.79 -5.88 -4.03
CA LEU A 95 0.56 -5.60 -4.75
C LEU A 95 -0.46 -6.67 -4.38
N ILE A 96 -1.66 -6.24 -4.00
CA ILE A 96 -2.71 -7.13 -3.56
C ILE A 96 -3.85 -7.06 -4.56
N GLU A 97 -4.22 -8.21 -5.12
CA GLU A 97 -5.41 -8.31 -5.95
C GLU A 97 -6.65 -8.10 -5.08
N TYR A 98 -7.49 -7.12 -5.47
CA TYR A 98 -8.71 -6.83 -4.73
C TYR A 98 -9.73 -7.97 -4.89
N ASN A 99 -10.32 -8.36 -3.77
CA ASN A 99 -11.39 -9.35 -3.75
C ASN A 99 -12.73 -8.62 -3.66
N PRO A 100 -13.58 -8.70 -4.70
CA PRO A 100 -14.89 -8.06 -4.65
C PRO A 100 -15.70 -8.53 -3.43
N ILE A 101 -16.31 -7.56 -2.77
CA ILE A 101 -17.25 -7.77 -1.67
C ILE A 101 -18.63 -7.27 -2.11
N ASP A 102 -19.69 -7.70 -1.43
CA ASP A 102 -21.07 -7.47 -1.88
C ASP A 102 -21.57 -6.01 -1.71
N ASP A 103 -20.70 -5.07 -1.40
CA ASP A 103 -21.05 -3.65 -1.24
C ASP A 103 -21.13 -2.86 -2.56
N GLY A 104 -20.56 -3.40 -3.64
CA GLY A 104 -20.56 -2.77 -4.97
C GLY A 104 -19.75 -1.48 -5.10
N LEU A 105 -18.97 -1.09 -4.07
CA LEU A 105 -18.23 0.18 -4.04
C LEU A 105 -16.93 0.12 -4.83
N PHE A 106 -16.31 -1.05 -4.92
CA PHE A 106 -14.99 -1.23 -5.55
C PHE A 106 -15.01 -2.39 -6.52
N GLU A 107 -14.22 -2.24 -7.58
CA GLU A 107 -14.03 -3.28 -8.58
C GLU A 107 -12.58 -3.76 -8.63
N GLN A 108 -12.41 -5.02 -8.96
CA GLN A 108 -11.09 -5.61 -9.18
C GLN A 108 -10.45 -5.00 -10.42
N ALA A 109 -9.19 -4.56 -10.31
CA ALA A 109 -8.42 -4.09 -11.44
C ALA A 109 -8.09 -5.24 -12.41
N ASP A 110 -7.90 -4.90 -13.69
CA ASP A 110 -7.45 -5.86 -14.69
C ASP A 110 -6.03 -6.36 -14.34
N GLU A 111 -5.73 -7.60 -14.70
CA GLU A 111 -4.40 -8.15 -14.49
C GLU A 111 -3.31 -7.31 -15.17
N LYS A 112 -3.61 -6.69 -16.31
CA LYS A 112 -2.70 -5.78 -17.01
C LYS A 112 -2.26 -4.61 -16.13
N ALA A 113 -3.14 -4.07 -15.27
CA ALA A 113 -2.80 -3.00 -14.35
C ALA A 113 -1.81 -3.49 -13.27
N LEU A 114 -2.04 -4.67 -12.71
CA LEU A 114 -1.12 -5.27 -11.75
C LEU A 114 0.26 -5.53 -12.36
N LEU A 115 0.30 -6.04 -13.59
CA LEU A 115 1.55 -6.30 -14.31
C LEU A 115 2.27 -5.01 -14.67
N LEU A 116 1.55 -3.94 -15.01
CA LEU A 116 2.13 -2.62 -15.24
C LEU A 116 2.82 -2.10 -13.98
N TYR A 117 2.16 -2.17 -12.84
CA TYR A 117 2.74 -1.80 -11.55
C TYR A 117 4.02 -2.58 -11.28
N LYS A 118 3.95 -3.90 -11.38
CA LYS A 118 5.09 -4.77 -11.10
C LYS A 118 6.29 -4.43 -12.00
N ARG A 119 6.06 -4.34 -13.30
CA ARG A 119 7.12 -4.03 -14.27
C ARG A 119 7.77 -2.68 -13.99
N LYS A 120 6.97 -1.63 -13.81
CA LYS A 120 7.46 -0.27 -13.58
C LYS A 120 8.19 -0.12 -12.25
N LEU A 121 7.68 -0.73 -11.20
CA LEU A 121 8.34 -0.72 -9.89
C LEU A 121 9.68 -1.46 -9.93
N GLU A 122 9.73 -2.61 -10.56
CA GLU A 122 10.97 -3.39 -10.71
C GLU A 122 12.00 -2.66 -11.59
N GLU A 123 11.57 -2.00 -12.67
CA GLU A 123 12.44 -1.14 -13.50
C GLU A 123 13.04 0.00 -12.67
N ALA A 124 12.34 0.49 -11.67
CA ALA A 124 12.80 1.52 -10.74
C ALA A 124 13.64 0.96 -9.57
N GLY A 125 13.93 -0.34 -9.56
CA GLY A 125 14.73 -0.98 -8.52
C GLY A 125 13.97 -1.32 -7.24
N ILE A 126 12.63 -1.33 -7.29
CA ILE A 126 11.79 -1.63 -6.12
C ILE A 126 11.32 -3.08 -6.19
N THR A 127 11.67 -3.88 -5.19
CA THR A 127 11.21 -5.27 -5.09
C THR A 127 9.70 -5.31 -5.00
N THR A 128 9.06 -6.06 -5.90
CA THR A 128 7.59 -6.08 -6.02
C THR A 128 7.10 -7.51 -6.12
N THR A 129 6.07 -7.84 -5.35
CA THR A 129 5.36 -9.11 -5.43
C THR A 129 3.88 -8.85 -5.70
N ILE A 130 3.21 -9.78 -6.37
CA ILE A 130 1.77 -9.75 -6.54
C ILE A 130 1.18 -10.88 -5.70
N ARG A 131 0.27 -10.51 -4.79
CA ARG A 131 -0.48 -11.47 -3.99
C ARG A 131 -1.84 -11.68 -4.66
N TYR A 132 -2.02 -12.84 -5.27
CA TYR A 132 -3.30 -13.26 -5.82
C TYR A 132 -4.17 -13.89 -4.74
N SER A 133 -5.47 -13.67 -4.85
CA SER A 133 -6.41 -14.22 -3.89
C SER A 133 -6.62 -15.71 -4.09
N ARG A 134 -6.69 -16.42 -2.96
CA ARG A 134 -7.11 -17.83 -2.92
C ARG A 134 -8.49 -17.90 -2.27
N GLY A 135 -9.26 -18.91 -2.61
CA GLY A 135 -10.59 -19.12 -2.03
C GLY A 135 -11.68 -18.21 -2.60
N LYS A 136 -11.50 -17.66 -3.80
CA LYS A 136 -12.49 -16.79 -4.46
C LYS A 136 -13.80 -17.53 -4.75
N ASP A 137 -13.71 -18.79 -5.12
CA ASP A 137 -14.83 -19.67 -5.48
C ASP A 137 -15.75 -19.97 -4.28
N ILE A 138 -15.22 -19.86 -3.06
CA ILE A 138 -15.97 -20.08 -1.81
C ILE A 138 -16.06 -18.79 -0.97
N ASP A 139 -15.81 -17.62 -1.56
CA ASP A 139 -15.82 -16.33 -0.87
C ASP A 139 -14.91 -16.27 0.38
N ALA A 140 -13.83 -17.03 0.39
CA ALA A 140 -12.91 -17.13 1.52
C ALA A 140 -11.61 -16.33 1.30
N ALA A 141 -11.55 -15.47 0.27
CA ALA A 141 -10.40 -14.63 0.01
C ALA A 141 -10.30 -13.50 1.05
N CYS A 142 -9.10 -12.93 1.18
CA CYS A 142 -8.86 -11.85 2.13
C CYS A 142 -9.85 -10.70 1.96
N GLY A 143 -10.52 -10.32 3.03
CA GLY A 143 -11.55 -9.28 3.06
C GLY A 143 -12.98 -9.76 2.81
N GLN A 144 -13.18 -10.92 2.18
CA GLN A 144 -14.53 -11.41 1.86
C GLN A 144 -15.26 -11.94 3.10
N LEU A 145 -14.57 -12.60 4.00
CA LEU A 145 -15.18 -13.17 5.20
C LEU A 145 -15.67 -12.11 6.19
N ALA A 146 -15.05 -10.94 6.21
CA ALA A 146 -15.40 -9.87 7.13
C ALA A 146 -16.79 -9.28 6.88
N ASN A 147 -17.34 -9.45 5.68
CA ASN A 147 -18.61 -8.85 5.27
C ASN A 147 -19.82 -9.81 5.37
N LYS A 148 -19.62 -11.03 5.86
CA LYS A 148 -20.68 -12.05 5.93
C LYS A 148 -21.24 -12.26 7.34
N GLN A 149 -20.92 -11.36 8.24
CA GLN A 149 -21.46 -11.39 9.61
C GLN A 149 -22.80 -10.70 9.69
#